data_673c43ded597bf079845497f30af21b2
#
_entry.id   673c43ded597bf079845497f30af21b2
#
_cell.length_a   1.000
_cell.length_b   1.000
_cell.length_c   1.000
_cell.angle_alpha   90.00
_cell.angle_beta   90.00
_cell.angle_gamma   90.00
#
_symmetry.space_group_name_H-M   'P 1'
#
loop_
_entity.id
_entity.type
_entity.pdbx_description
1 polymer ?
#
loop_
_entity_poly.entity_id
_entity_poly.type
_entity_poly.pdbx_seq_one_letter_code
_entity_poly.pdbx_strand_id
1 'polypeptide(L)'
;VGLNKTYTNRYPHELSGGERQRVSIARALALKPSILVADEPTSALDVCVKAQVINLLQDLQDEMGLSILFISHELNVLRSLADNITVMYRGRVVEEAPTEQIFANPIHPYTKSLLEAIPKLDPSLRKRRTFIDDNYIQSNIPIFSLNDVKFVSKDHSDIGFVEVDNNHFVEAKVT
;
A
#
# COMPACT_ATOMS: atom_id res chain seq x y z
N VAL A 1 16.55 4.01 16.11
CA VAL A 1 15.47 3.01 16.20
C VAL A 1 14.90 2.83 17.61
N GLY A 2 15.33 3.64 18.62
CA GLY A 2 14.76 3.66 19.96
C GLY A 2 14.99 2.40 20.82
N LEU A 3 15.99 1.58 20.50
CA LEU A 3 16.39 0.45 21.34
C LEU A 3 17.57 0.83 22.23
N ASN A 4 17.54 0.36 23.50
CA ASN A 4 18.62 0.56 24.45
C ASN A 4 19.85 -0.28 24.04
N LYS A 5 21.07 0.20 24.37
CA LYS A 5 22.33 -0.52 24.10
C LYS A 5 22.40 -1.90 24.76
N THR A 6 21.66 -2.16 25.83
CA THR A 6 21.57 -3.48 26.47
C THR A 6 21.02 -4.57 25.57
N TYR A 7 20.34 -4.19 24.47
CA TYR A 7 19.79 -5.16 23.49
C TYR A 7 20.86 -5.79 22.59
N THR A 8 22.08 -5.24 22.53
CA THR A 8 23.17 -5.78 21.70
C THR A 8 23.57 -7.21 22.06
N ASN A 9 23.34 -7.64 23.29
CA ASN A 9 23.68 -8.99 23.79
C ASN A 9 22.48 -9.92 23.88
N ARG A 10 21.32 -9.52 23.38
CA ARG A 10 20.11 -10.35 23.41
C ARG A 10 19.97 -11.19 22.16
N TYR A 11 19.46 -12.40 22.33
CA TYR A 11 19.11 -13.29 21.24
C TYR A 11 17.69 -12.96 20.70
N PRO A 12 17.39 -13.30 19.42
CA PRO A 12 16.07 -13.00 18.82
C PRO A 12 14.87 -13.53 19.61
N HIS A 13 15.00 -14.66 20.30
CA HIS A 13 13.92 -15.24 21.12
C HIS A 13 13.68 -14.49 22.43
N GLU A 14 14.60 -13.63 22.85
CA GLU A 14 14.48 -12.76 24.04
C GLU A 14 13.86 -11.40 23.71
N LEU A 15 13.51 -11.17 22.45
CA LEU A 15 12.93 -9.92 21.94
C LEU A 15 11.44 -10.09 21.63
N SER A 16 10.64 -9.07 21.98
CA SER A 16 9.26 -8.95 21.50
C SER A 16 9.18 -8.77 19.97
N GLY A 17 8.01 -8.94 19.38
CA GLY A 17 7.80 -8.74 17.96
C GLY A 17 8.22 -7.34 17.48
N GLY A 18 7.84 -6.30 18.20
CA GLY A 18 8.21 -4.92 17.88
C GLY A 18 9.70 -4.63 18.03
N GLU A 19 10.37 -5.22 19.05
CA GLU A 19 11.81 -5.09 19.23
C GLU A 19 12.56 -5.78 18.09
N ARG A 20 12.14 -7.00 17.69
CA ARG A 20 12.71 -7.67 16.51
C ARG A 20 12.56 -6.84 15.24
N GLN A 21 11.39 -6.20 15.06
CA GLN A 21 11.16 -5.32 13.92
C GLN A 21 12.09 -4.11 13.91
N ARG A 22 12.28 -3.46 15.06
CA ARG A 22 13.24 -2.34 15.23
C ARG A 22 14.68 -2.76 14.95
N VAL A 23 15.09 -3.97 15.34
CA VAL A 23 16.41 -4.54 14.99
C VAL A 23 16.52 -4.76 13.48
N SER A 24 15.48 -5.26 12.82
CA SER A 24 15.46 -5.46 11.36
C SER A 24 15.60 -4.12 10.62
N ILE A 25 14.87 -3.09 11.06
CA ILE A 25 15.00 -1.73 10.53
C ILE A 25 16.44 -1.19 10.75
N ALA A 26 16.99 -1.31 11.96
CA ALA A 26 18.35 -0.87 12.25
C ALA A 26 19.40 -1.56 11.34
N ARG A 27 19.22 -2.85 11.09
CA ARG A 27 20.09 -3.63 10.17
C ARG A 27 19.99 -3.10 8.74
N ALA A 28 18.79 -2.81 8.24
CA ALA A 28 18.60 -2.26 6.90
C ALA A 28 19.24 -0.88 6.74
N LEU A 29 19.18 -0.05 7.79
CA LEU A 29 19.73 1.30 7.80
C LEU A 29 21.25 1.36 8.02
N ALA A 30 21.90 0.28 8.42
CA ALA A 30 23.34 0.26 8.74
C ALA A 30 24.22 0.72 7.56
N LEU A 31 23.78 0.50 6.33
CA LEU A 31 24.48 0.91 5.09
C LEU A 31 24.06 2.29 4.59
N LYS A 32 23.24 3.04 5.33
CA LYS A 32 22.70 4.35 4.95
C LYS A 32 22.10 4.35 3.52
N PRO A 33 21.11 3.49 3.25
CA PRO A 33 20.49 3.41 1.94
C PRO A 33 19.72 4.70 1.63
N SER A 34 19.49 5.00 0.34
CA SER A 34 18.55 6.04 -0.11
C SER A 34 17.12 5.52 -0.25
N ILE A 35 16.96 4.20 -0.41
CA ILE A 35 15.65 3.54 -0.55
C ILE A 35 15.56 2.40 0.46
N LEU A 36 14.47 2.36 1.21
CA LEU A 36 14.12 1.27 2.13
C LEU A 36 12.90 0.52 1.61
N VAL A 37 13.04 -0.79 1.41
CA VAL A 37 11.89 -1.67 1.10
C VAL A 37 11.39 -2.30 2.41
N ALA A 38 10.15 -2.01 2.76
CA ALA A 38 9.46 -2.50 3.96
C ALA A 38 8.30 -3.40 3.53
N ASP A 39 8.55 -4.70 3.51
CA ASP A 39 7.56 -5.71 3.13
C ASP A 39 6.85 -6.23 4.38
N GLU A 40 5.53 -5.95 4.48
CA GLU A 40 4.66 -6.32 5.59
C GLU A 40 5.25 -6.00 6.99
N PRO A 41 5.86 -4.82 7.21
CA PRO A 41 6.67 -4.57 8.41
C PRO A 41 5.86 -4.50 9.71
N THR A 42 4.54 -4.52 9.62
CA THR A 42 3.64 -4.38 10.78
C THR A 42 2.62 -5.51 10.91
N SER A 43 2.61 -6.50 10.01
CA SER A 43 1.58 -7.54 9.92
C SER A 43 1.48 -8.43 11.17
N ALA A 44 2.58 -8.69 11.86
CA ALA A 44 2.64 -9.55 13.06
C ALA A 44 2.63 -8.77 14.39
N LEU A 45 2.28 -7.48 14.37
CA LEU A 45 2.34 -6.60 15.53
C LEU A 45 0.93 -6.23 16.02
N ASP A 46 0.79 -6.05 17.33
CA ASP A 46 -0.41 -5.46 17.90
C ASP A 46 -0.55 -3.96 17.50
N VAL A 47 -1.76 -3.42 17.67
CA VAL A 47 -2.12 -2.07 17.19
C VAL A 47 -1.20 -0.99 17.76
N CYS A 48 -0.83 -1.08 19.03
CA CYS A 48 0.00 -0.07 19.70
C CYS A 48 1.44 -0.10 19.18
N VAL A 49 2.01 -1.31 19.06
CA VAL A 49 3.37 -1.51 18.55
C VAL A 49 3.46 -1.18 17.06
N LYS A 50 2.39 -1.48 16.29
CA LYS A 50 2.27 -1.09 14.88
C LYS A 50 2.40 0.43 14.71
N ALA A 51 1.64 1.21 15.47
CA ALA A 51 1.71 2.68 15.43
C ALA A 51 3.11 3.20 15.74
N GLN A 52 3.79 2.60 16.73
CA GLN A 52 5.16 2.97 17.08
C GLN A 52 6.18 2.68 15.95
N VAL A 53 6.01 1.57 15.22
CA VAL A 53 6.88 1.23 14.08
C VAL A 53 6.62 2.16 12.90
N ILE A 54 5.36 2.52 12.64
CA ILE A 54 5.00 3.47 11.59
C ILE A 54 5.61 4.84 11.88
N ASN A 55 5.43 5.37 13.09
CA ASN A 55 6.02 6.66 13.48
C ASN A 55 7.55 6.63 13.37
N LEU A 56 8.18 5.53 13.80
CA LEU A 56 9.63 5.37 13.64
C LEU A 56 10.07 5.44 12.17
N LEU A 57 9.31 4.84 11.24
CA LEU A 57 9.64 4.89 9.81
C LEU A 57 9.47 6.30 9.24
N GLN A 58 8.45 7.05 9.68
CA GLN A 58 8.25 8.45 9.31
C GLN A 58 9.38 9.33 9.83
N ASP A 59 9.73 9.20 11.11
CA ASP A 59 10.87 9.93 11.71
C ASP A 59 12.18 9.68 10.94
N LEU A 60 12.44 8.40 10.59
CA LEU A 60 13.62 8.02 9.83
C LEU A 60 13.59 8.54 8.39
N GLN A 61 12.42 8.61 7.75
CA GLN A 61 12.24 9.20 6.45
C GLN A 61 12.62 10.68 6.47
N ASP A 62 12.12 11.42 7.46
CA ASP A 62 12.38 12.85 7.62
C ASP A 62 13.85 13.12 7.97
N GLU A 63 14.42 12.38 8.94
CA GLU A 63 15.79 12.60 9.42
C GLU A 63 16.86 12.22 8.39
N MET A 64 16.61 11.18 7.58
CA MET A 64 17.61 10.60 6.67
C MET A 64 17.34 10.92 5.19
N GLY A 65 16.20 11.52 4.84
CA GLY A 65 15.77 11.73 3.45
C GLY A 65 15.53 10.43 2.69
N LEU A 66 14.98 9.41 3.37
CA LEU A 66 14.74 8.10 2.79
C LEU A 66 13.51 8.09 1.89
N SER A 67 13.60 7.40 0.75
CA SER A 67 12.41 6.93 0.04
C SER A 67 12.01 5.56 0.59
N ILE A 68 10.74 5.38 0.94
CA ILE A 68 10.25 4.12 1.50
C ILE A 68 9.26 3.48 0.53
N LEU A 69 9.58 2.26 0.06
CA LEU A 69 8.62 1.40 -0.61
C LEU A 69 7.96 0.51 0.45
N PHE A 70 6.73 0.87 0.84
CA PHE A 70 5.98 0.18 1.88
C PHE A 70 4.95 -0.78 1.26
N ILE A 71 5.09 -2.08 1.52
CA ILE A 71 4.16 -3.10 1.03
C ILE A 71 3.27 -3.55 2.19
N SER A 72 1.96 -3.47 2.01
CA SER A 72 0.99 -3.88 3.02
C SER A 72 -0.37 -4.18 2.41
N HIS A 73 -1.13 -5.06 3.04
CA HIS A 73 -2.55 -5.27 2.76
C HIS A 73 -3.48 -4.37 3.61
N GLU A 74 -2.92 -3.56 4.50
CA GLU A 74 -3.68 -2.69 5.41
C GLU A 74 -3.78 -1.26 4.84
N LEU A 75 -4.84 -0.98 4.10
CA LEU A 75 -5.05 0.32 3.45
C LEU A 75 -5.08 1.51 4.42
N ASN A 76 -5.58 1.31 5.66
CA ASN A 76 -5.58 2.37 6.67
C ASN A 76 -4.17 2.82 7.05
N VAL A 77 -3.21 1.89 7.09
CA VAL A 77 -1.79 2.19 7.33
C VAL A 77 -1.23 2.99 6.17
N LEU A 78 -1.49 2.54 4.94
CA LEU A 78 -1.02 3.23 3.73
C LEU A 78 -1.59 4.65 3.65
N ARG A 79 -2.86 4.86 4.02
CA ARG A 79 -3.47 6.20 4.03
C ARG A 79 -2.74 7.21 4.91
N SER A 80 -2.16 6.76 6.03
CA SER A 80 -1.46 7.64 6.96
C SER A 80 0.03 7.85 6.65
N LEU A 81 0.59 7.00 5.79
CA LEU A 81 2.04 6.94 5.56
C LEU A 81 2.44 7.30 4.13
N ALA A 82 1.69 6.86 3.13
CA ALA A 82 2.12 6.90 1.75
C ALA A 82 1.64 8.16 1.01
N ASP A 83 2.52 8.76 0.19
CA ASP A 83 2.15 9.84 -0.73
C ASP A 83 1.38 9.31 -1.94
N ASN A 84 1.82 8.15 -2.45
CA ASN A 84 1.22 7.47 -3.59
C ASN A 84 0.95 6.01 -3.25
N ILE A 85 -0.10 5.44 -3.83
CA ILE A 85 -0.48 4.04 -3.67
C ILE A 85 -0.53 3.37 -5.04
N THR A 86 0.17 2.25 -5.16
CA THR A 86 0.09 1.34 -6.29
C THR A 86 -0.65 0.07 -5.87
N VAL A 87 -1.81 -0.17 -6.45
CA VAL A 87 -2.63 -1.37 -6.17
C VAL A 87 -2.25 -2.48 -7.14
N MET A 88 -1.92 -3.64 -6.58
CA MET A 88 -1.58 -4.82 -7.37
C MET A 88 -2.64 -5.91 -7.22
N TYR A 89 -2.97 -6.55 -8.33
CA TYR A 89 -3.87 -7.70 -8.37
C TYR A 89 -3.29 -8.80 -9.27
N ARG A 90 -3.10 -10.00 -8.73
CA ARG A 90 -2.54 -11.15 -9.47
C ARG A 90 -1.22 -10.86 -10.20
N GLY A 91 -0.31 -10.13 -9.55
CA GLY A 91 0.99 -9.80 -10.10
C GLY A 91 1.01 -8.65 -11.11
N ARG A 92 -0.13 -7.97 -11.33
CA ARG A 92 -0.26 -6.81 -12.22
C ARG A 92 -0.58 -5.56 -11.40
N VAL A 93 -0.08 -4.41 -11.83
CA VAL A 93 -0.54 -3.11 -11.33
C VAL A 93 -1.88 -2.83 -11.99
N VAL A 94 -2.91 -2.58 -11.18
CA VAL A 94 -4.28 -2.33 -11.66
C VAL A 94 -4.72 -0.88 -11.44
N GLU A 95 -4.13 -0.20 -10.48
CA GLU A 95 -4.39 1.22 -10.24
C GLU A 95 -3.22 1.86 -9.49
N GLU A 96 -2.87 3.09 -9.84
CA GLU A 96 -1.83 3.88 -9.18
C GLU A 96 -2.24 5.34 -9.16
N ALA A 97 -2.21 5.96 -7.98
CA ALA A 97 -2.51 7.39 -7.84
C ALA A 97 -1.99 7.94 -6.50
N PRO A 98 -1.98 9.27 -6.33
CA PRO A 98 -1.86 9.90 -5.03
C PRO A 98 -2.84 9.30 -4.03
N THR A 99 -2.40 9.12 -2.79
CA THR A 99 -3.17 8.43 -1.74
C THR A 99 -4.59 8.98 -1.61
N GLU A 100 -4.75 10.30 -1.57
CA GLU A 100 -6.07 10.92 -1.44
C GLU A 100 -7.00 10.59 -2.62
N GLN A 101 -6.47 10.44 -3.84
CA GLN A 101 -7.26 10.06 -5.02
C GLN A 101 -7.73 8.61 -4.94
N ILE A 102 -6.86 7.68 -4.52
CA ILE A 102 -7.24 6.27 -4.32
C ILE A 102 -8.42 6.16 -3.34
N PHE A 103 -8.40 6.93 -2.25
CA PHE A 103 -9.46 6.88 -1.25
C PHE A 103 -10.72 7.66 -1.64
N ALA A 104 -10.60 8.77 -2.37
CA ALA A 104 -11.72 9.60 -2.77
C ALA A 104 -12.43 9.10 -4.03
N ASN A 105 -11.67 8.65 -5.02
CA ASN A 105 -12.19 8.27 -6.33
C ASN A 105 -11.49 7.03 -6.91
N PRO A 106 -11.62 5.85 -6.27
CA PRO A 106 -11.08 4.60 -6.81
C PRO A 106 -11.80 4.25 -8.11
N ILE A 107 -11.05 3.83 -9.13
CA ILE A 107 -11.61 3.54 -10.47
C ILE A 107 -11.70 2.04 -10.69
N HIS A 108 -10.61 1.29 -10.43
CA HIS A 108 -10.56 -0.13 -10.69
C HIS A 108 -11.49 -0.92 -9.73
N PRO A 109 -12.24 -1.93 -10.20
CA PRO A 109 -13.18 -2.68 -9.38
C PRO A 109 -12.52 -3.39 -8.19
N TYR A 110 -11.28 -3.84 -8.33
CA TYR A 110 -10.53 -4.44 -7.23
C TYR A 110 -10.20 -3.41 -6.14
N THR A 111 -9.74 -2.21 -6.51
CA THR A 111 -9.47 -1.12 -5.54
C THR A 111 -10.74 -0.75 -4.78
N LYS A 112 -11.87 -0.62 -5.48
CA LYS A 112 -13.18 -0.38 -4.84
C LYS A 112 -13.52 -1.44 -3.82
N SER A 113 -13.30 -2.71 -4.16
CA SER A 113 -13.58 -3.84 -3.25
C SER A 113 -12.69 -3.82 -2.01
N LEU A 114 -11.41 -3.47 -2.15
CA LEU A 114 -10.50 -3.33 -1.03
C LEU A 114 -10.93 -2.22 -0.07
N LEU A 115 -11.33 -1.07 -0.60
CA LEU A 115 -11.80 0.07 0.21
C LEU A 115 -13.14 -0.21 0.90
N GLU A 116 -14.05 -0.91 0.22
CA GLU A 116 -15.32 -1.34 0.82
C GLU A 116 -15.14 -2.39 1.93
N ALA A 117 -14.05 -3.15 1.89
CA ALA A 117 -13.71 -4.12 2.92
C ALA A 117 -13.19 -3.48 4.22
N ILE A 118 -12.79 -2.21 4.20
CA ILE A 118 -12.34 -1.48 5.39
C ILE A 118 -13.51 -1.40 6.39
N PRO A 119 -13.32 -1.85 7.65
CA PRO A 119 -14.37 -1.78 8.66
C PRO A 119 -14.77 -0.32 8.94
N LYS A 120 -16.05 -0.01 8.80
CA LYS A 120 -16.59 1.29 9.21
C LYS A 120 -16.87 1.27 10.70
N LEU A 121 -16.48 2.35 11.40
CA LEU A 121 -16.70 2.51 12.84
C LEU A 121 -18.20 2.58 13.18
N ASP A 122 -19.01 3.19 12.31
CA ASP A 122 -20.45 3.29 12.49
C ASP A 122 -21.14 1.99 12.00
N PRO A 123 -21.80 1.24 12.91
CA PRO A 123 -22.50 0.02 12.55
C PRO A 123 -23.65 0.22 11.55
N SER A 124 -24.27 1.42 11.53
CA SER A 124 -25.38 1.75 10.62
C SER A 124 -24.93 1.86 9.16
N LEU A 125 -23.64 2.12 8.93
CA LEU A 125 -23.04 2.22 7.61
C LEU A 125 -22.49 0.88 7.09
N ARG A 126 -22.64 -0.20 7.86
CA ARG A 126 -22.19 -1.54 7.46
C ARG A 126 -23.11 -2.09 6.35
N LYS A 127 -22.64 -2.03 5.11
CA LYS A 127 -23.29 -2.73 3.99
C LYS A 127 -22.96 -4.22 4.05
N ARG A 128 -23.91 -5.07 3.60
CA ARG A 128 -23.63 -6.49 3.38
C ARG A 128 -22.48 -6.61 2.38
N ARG A 129 -21.40 -7.30 2.74
CA ARG A 129 -20.26 -7.47 1.84
C ARG A 129 -20.72 -8.23 0.61
N THR A 130 -20.54 -7.66 -0.56
CA THR A 130 -20.69 -8.38 -1.83
C THR A 130 -19.43 -9.19 -2.03
N PHE A 131 -19.57 -10.49 -2.26
CA PHE A 131 -18.41 -11.31 -2.62
C PHE A 131 -18.01 -10.91 -4.04
N ILE A 132 -16.84 -10.35 -4.19
CA ILE A 132 -16.27 -9.95 -5.48
C ILE A 132 -15.30 -11.05 -5.88
N ASP A 133 -15.65 -11.80 -6.92
CA ASP A 133 -14.80 -12.81 -7.52
C ASP A 133 -14.05 -12.27 -8.74
N ASP A 134 -13.16 -13.10 -9.29
CA ASP A 134 -12.40 -12.74 -10.48
C ASP A 134 -13.27 -12.42 -11.70
N ASN A 135 -14.38 -13.11 -11.88
CA ASN A 135 -15.27 -12.88 -13.01
C ASN A 135 -15.89 -11.49 -12.90
N TYR A 136 -16.28 -11.07 -11.68
CA TYR A 136 -16.76 -9.72 -11.46
C TYR A 136 -15.70 -8.68 -11.81
N ILE A 137 -14.47 -8.85 -11.34
CA ILE A 137 -13.36 -7.91 -11.61
C ILE A 137 -13.13 -7.80 -13.11
N GLN A 138 -12.96 -8.95 -13.81
CA GLN A 138 -12.69 -8.98 -15.25
C GLN A 138 -13.83 -8.39 -16.10
N SER A 139 -15.08 -8.59 -15.67
CA SER A 139 -16.26 -8.06 -16.37
C SER A 139 -16.48 -6.57 -16.16
N ASN A 140 -15.90 -5.99 -15.09
CA ASN A 140 -16.07 -4.59 -14.70
C ASN A 140 -14.78 -3.77 -14.84
N ILE A 141 -13.78 -4.25 -15.58
CA ILE A 141 -12.61 -3.45 -15.94
C ILE A 141 -13.10 -2.19 -16.66
N PRO A 142 -12.64 -0.98 -16.26
CA PRO A 142 -13.06 0.28 -16.88
C PRO A 142 -12.83 0.29 -18.39
N ILE A 143 -13.67 0.99 -19.12
CA ILE A 143 -13.55 1.17 -20.57
C ILE A 143 -13.41 2.66 -20.83
N PHE A 144 -12.35 3.06 -21.54
CA PHE A 144 -12.11 4.44 -21.94
C PHE A 144 -11.92 4.54 -23.45
N SER A 145 -12.31 5.68 -24.02
CA SER A 145 -11.95 6.04 -25.38
C SER A 145 -10.50 6.56 -25.43
N LEU A 146 -9.77 6.22 -26.49
CA LEU A 146 -8.41 6.76 -26.73
C LEU A 146 -8.35 8.29 -26.77
N ASN A 147 -9.48 8.95 -27.03
CA ASN A 147 -9.55 10.41 -27.06
C ASN A 147 -9.66 11.05 -25.65
N ASP A 148 -10.07 10.26 -24.65
CA ASP A 148 -10.38 10.76 -23.30
C ASP A 148 -9.26 10.48 -22.29
N VAL A 149 -8.29 9.66 -22.64
CA VAL A 149 -7.21 9.24 -21.73
C VAL A 149 -5.85 9.27 -22.40
N LYS A 150 -4.81 9.50 -21.59
CA LYS A 150 -3.44 9.40 -22.02
C LYS A 150 -2.94 7.96 -21.85
N PHE A 151 -2.62 7.36 -22.96
CA PHE A 151 -2.15 5.97 -22.99
C PHE A 151 -0.70 5.87 -22.47
N VAL A 152 -0.44 4.94 -21.54
CA VAL A 152 0.90 4.74 -20.94
C VAL A 152 1.55 3.47 -21.45
N SER A 153 0.85 2.34 -21.42
CA SER A 153 1.38 1.07 -21.91
C SER A 153 0.26 0.12 -22.34
N LYS A 154 0.54 -0.74 -23.32
CA LYS A 154 -0.38 -1.78 -23.80
C LYS A 154 0.22 -3.16 -23.53
N ASP A 155 -0.57 -4.03 -22.92
CA ASP A 155 -0.30 -5.46 -22.94
C ASP A 155 -0.79 -6.07 -24.26
N HIS A 156 -0.50 -7.33 -24.54
CA HIS A 156 -0.92 -8.05 -25.76
C HIS A 156 -2.45 -8.28 -25.89
N SER A 157 -3.22 -7.75 -24.94
CA SER A 157 -4.69 -7.78 -24.90
C SER A 157 -5.27 -6.39 -25.16
N ASP A 158 -6.61 -6.27 -25.30
CA ASP A 158 -7.33 -5.00 -25.39
C ASP A 158 -7.28 -4.20 -24.08
N ILE A 159 -6.47 -4.65 -23.12
CA ILE A 159 -6.28 -4.02 -21.81
C ILE A 159 -4.98 -3.23 -21.84
N GLY A 160 -5.04 -2.00 -21.38
CA GLY A 160 -3.89 -1.11 -21.26
C GLY A 160 -3.86 -0.41 -19.90
N PHE A 161 -2.75 0.24 -19.59
CA PHE A 161 -2.61 1.10 -18.43
C PHE A 161 -2.69 2.54 -18.91
N VAL A 162 -3.67 3.29 -18.44
CA VAL A 162 -4.02 4.63 -18.93
C VAL A 162 -4.02 5.65 -17.82
N GLU A 163 -3.59 6.87 -18.11
CA GLU A 163 -3.72 8.02 -17.22
C GLU A 163 -5.09 8.67 -17.45
N VAL A 164 -5.92 8.69 -16.41
CA VAL A 164 -7.30 9.22 -16.45
C VAL A 164 -7.41 10.60 -15.83
N ASP A 165 -6.48 10.97 -14.95
CA ASP A 165 -6.37 12.29 -14.32
C ASP A 165 -4.91 12.50 -13.88
N ASN A 166 -4.55 13.67 -13.38
CA ASN A 166 -3.19 14.02 -12.93
C ASN A 166 -2.59 12.94 -12.01
N ASN A 167 -1.64 12.17 -12.56
CA ASN A 167 -0.98 11.04 -11.88
C ASN A 167 -1.95 9.94 -11.37
N HIS A 168 -3.15 9.81 -11.95
CA HIS A 168 -4.06 8.71 -11.66
C HIS A 168 -4.11 7.76 -12.84
N PHE A 169 -3.52 6.59 -12.66
CA PHE A 169 -3.37 5.57 -13.69
C PHE A 169 -4.23 4.35 -13.34
N VAL A 170 -4.85 3.75 -14.34
CA VAL A 170 -5.69 2.58 -14.14
C VAL A 170 -5.58 1.57 -15.28
N GLU A 171 -5.68 0.28 -14.95
CA GLU A 171 -5.85 -0.79 -15.92
C GLU A 171 -7.26 -0.69 -16.51
N ALA A 172 -7.36 -0.58 -17.85
CA ALA A 172 -8.61 -0.35 -18.56
C ALA A 172 -8.64 -1.01 -19.93
N LYS A 173 -9.84 -1.27 -20.45
CA LYS A 173 -10.06 -1.57 -21.86
C LYS A 173 -10.10 -0.26 -22.64
N VAL A 174 -9.39 -0.22 -23.75
CA VAL A 174 -9.29 0.99 -24.57
C VAL A 174 -9.93 0.73 -25.93
N THR A 175 -10.91 1.56 -26.30
CA THR A 175 -11.69 1.47 -27.54
C THR A 175 -11.54 2.71 -28.42
#